data_8864e57796ec89f3320c55de9b5020f5
#
_entry.id   8864e57796ec89f3320c55de9b5020f5
#
_cell.length_a   1.000
_cell.length_b   1.000
_cell.length_c   1.000
_cell.angle_alpha   90.00
_cell.angle_beta   90.00
_cell.angle_gamma   90.00
#
_symmetry.space_group_name_H-M   'P 1'
#
loop_
_entity.id
_entity.type
_entity.pdbx_description
1 polymer ?
#
loop_
_entity_poly.entity_id
_entity_poly.type
_entity_poly.pdbx_seq_one_letter_code
_entity_poly.pdbx_strand_id
1 'polypeptide(L)'
;MIAQFLRYISTTRAYSAHTSRAYRRNLEGLEAYANTLGYGLASLTSTIIQDYLTTMADEGKSASSCHQAAATFRSFYRWLKHNGINIDSNIRYIETPKLAKRLPATIADSDLKKVIYDKTIEGPVRAMIALIRCTGLRISEVLSLRMTDINKESKTIHVRGKGSKDRYVYYSSTLKMFLNTNTRPKEGIIFPLEDREARYAIHEALSKHIDGQQLSAHIIRHSFATEMLRKGAKLTTIQALLGHESLKTTERYLAISSNDIRDDYYKHLAS
;
A
#
# COMPACT_ATOMS: atom_id res chain seq x y z
N MET A 1 -10.36 -16.92 -21.33
CA MET A 1 -10.99 -16.80 -19.99
C MET A 1 -10.28 -15.76 -19.11
N ILE A 2 -8.96 -15.84 -18.91
CA ILE A 2 -8.21 -14.88 -18.08
C ILE A 2 -8.43 -13.44 -18.54
N ALA A 3 -8.26 -13.14 -19.82
CA ALA A 3 -8.44 -11.79 -20.36
C ALA A 3 -9.86 -11.21 -20.11
N GLN A 4 -10.89 -12.02 -20.25
CA GLN A 4 -12.28 -11.63 -20.00
C GLN A 4 -12.51 -11.33 -18.50
N PHE A 5 -11.98 -12.17 -17.61
CA PHE A 5 -12.03 -11.93 -16.19
C PHE A 5 -11.28 -10.66 -15.78
N LEU A 6 -10.06 -10.44 -16.32
CA LEU A 6 -9.29 -9.23 -16.05
C LEU A 6 -10.01 -7.96 -16.52
N ARG A 7 -10.68 -8.03 -17.66
CA ARG A 7 -11.54 -6.95 -18.14
C ARG A 7 -12.70 -6.71 -17.17
N TYR A 8 -13.39 -7.76 -16.72
CA TYR A 8 -14.48 -7.65 -15.75
C TYR A 8 -14.03 -6.99 -14.44
N ILE A 9 -12.91 -7.41 -13.85
CA ILE A 9 -12.46 -6.82 -12.58
C ILE A 9 -11.97 -5.38 -12.73
N SER A 10 -11.45 -5.01 -13.89
CA SER A 10 -11.03 -3.62 -14.15
C SER A 10 -12.20 -2.68 -14.42
N THR A 11 -13.21 -3.13 -15.16
CA THR A 11 -14.37 -2.28 -15.52
C THR A 11 -15.46 -2.30 -14.46
N THR A 12 -15.90 -3.48 -14.02
CA THR A 12 -17.06 -3.63 -13.12
C THR A 12 -16.68 -3.52 -11.65
N ARG A 13 -15.49 -4.00 -11.27
CA ARG A 13 -15.01 -3.95 -9.88
C ARG A 13 -14.07 -2.78 -9.61
N ALA A 14 -13.73 -2.00 -10.63
CA ALA A 14 -12.80 -0.86 -10.55
C ALA A 14 -11.46 -1.19 -9.85
N TYR A 15 -10.95 -2.42 -10.05
CA TYR A 15 -9.67 -2.82 -9.48
C TYR A 15 -8.53 -2.03 -10.15
N SER A 16 -7.51 -1.71 -9.36
CA SER A 16 -6.35 -0.98 -9.87
C SER A 16 -5.56 -1.81 -10.89
N ALA A 17 -4.82 -1.14 -11.77
CA ALA A 17 -3.91 -1.80 -12.71
C ALA A 17 -2.90 -2.72 -12.01
N HIS A 18 -2.46 -2.35 -10.78
CA HIS A 18 -1.58 -3.19 -9.97
C HIS A 18 -2.28 -4.49 -9.53
N THR A 19 -3.53 -4.41 -9.07
CA THR A 19 -4.32 -5.58 -8.70
C THR A 19 -4.55 -6.49 -9.90
N SER A 20 -4.89 -5.91 -11.05
CA SER A 20 -5.11 -6.67 -12.28
C SER A 20 -3.83 -7.40 -12.76
N ARG A 21 -2.67 -6.76 -12.65
CA ARG A 21 -1.37 -7.42 -12.93
C ARG A 21 -1.08 -8.57 -11.98
N ALA A 22 -1.33 -8.42 -10.70
CA ALA A 22 -1.14 -9.49 -9.72
C ALA A 22 -2.09 -10.67 -10.00
N TYR A 23 -3.35 -10.39 -10.32
CA TYR A 23 -4.32 -11.41 -10.67
C TYR A 23 -3.95 -12.14 -11.95
N ARG A 24 -3.49 -11.41 -12.99
CA ARG A 24 -2.98 -12.00 -14.22
C ARG A 24 -1.87 -13.00 -13.93
N ARG A 25 -0.81 -12.57 -13.23
CA ARG A 25 0.34 -13.41 -12.91
C ARG A 25 -0.06 -14.68 -12.15
N ASN A 26 -0.96 -14.57 -11.17
CA ASN A 26 -1.41 -15.72 -10.40
C ASN A 26 -2.21 -16.71 -11.26
N LEU A 27 -3.06 -16.22 -12.16
CA LEU A 27 -3.87 -17.07 -13.05
C LEU A 27 -3.03 -17.70 -14.18
N GLU A 28 -2.07 -16.96 -14.74
CA GLU A 28 -1.13 -17.50 -15.73
C GLU A 28 -0.25 -18.60 -15.11
N GLY A 29 0.17 -18.45 -13.86
CA GLY A 29 0.89 -19.50 -13.13
C GLY A 29 0.03 -20.75 -12.90
N LEU A 30 -1.22 -20.57 -12.49
CA LEU A 30 -2.15 -21.70 -12.34
C LEU A 30 -2.46 -22.38 -13.68
N GLU A 31 -2.62 -21.61 -14.76
CA GLU A 31 -2.85 -22.14 -16.10
C GLU A 31 -1.65 -22.96 -16.61
N ALA A 32 -0.44 -22.45 -16.39
CA ALA A 32 0.77 -23.19 -16.74
C ALA A 32 0.86 -24.53 -15.99
N TYR A 33 0.59 -24.53 -14.70
CA TYR A 33 0.56 -25.76 -13.88
C TYR A 33 -0.54 -26.72 -14.35
N ALA A 34 -1.75 -26.23 -14.61
CA ALA A 34 -2.86 -27.04 -15.10
C ALA A 34 -2.53 -27.71 -16.44
N ASN A 35 -1.87 -27.00 -17.35
CA ASN A 35 -1.46 -27.51 -18.65
C ASN A 35 -0.46 -28.68 -18.53
N THR A 36 0.43 -28.69 -17.54
CA THR A 36 1.34 -29.84 -17.31
C THR A 36 0.58 -31.11 -16.93
N LEU A 37 -0.64 -30.97 -16.38
CA LEU A 37 -1.50 -32.06 -15.97
C LEU A 37 -2.56 -32.39 -17.04
N GLY A 38 -2.57 -31.68 -18.17
CA GLY A 38 -3.55 -31.88 -19.27
C GLY A 38 -4.93 -31.27 -18.97
N TYR A 39 -5.06 -30.35 -18.03
CA TYR A 39 -6.32 -29.72 -17.66
C TYR A 39 -6.41 -28.27 -18.15
N GLY A 40 -7.63 -27.86 -18.51
CA GLY A 40 -7.95 -26.43 -18.67
C GLY A 40 -8.40 -25.79 -17.35
N LEU A 41 -8.28 -24.48 -17.23
CA LEU A 41 -8.66 -23.75 -16.00
C LEU A 41 -10.10 -24.01 -15.52
N ALA A 42 -11.06 -24.21 -16.43
CA ALA A 42 -12.47 -24.43 -16.07
C ALA A 42 -12.73 -25.84 -15.50
N SER A 43 -11.86 -26.81 -15.78
CA SER A 43 -12.00 -28.21 -15.34
C SER A 43 -11.20 -28.54 -14.09
N LEU A 44 -10.48 -27.56 -13.50
CA LEU A 44 -9.71 -27.81 -12.29
C LEU A 44 -10.62 -28.06 -11.08
N THR A 45 -10.19 -29.05 -10.30
CA THR A 45 -10.79 -29.34 -9.00
C THR A 45 -10.14 -28.53 -7.88
N SER A 46 -10.81 -28.44 -6.75
CA SER A 46 -10.23 -27.85 -5.53
C SER A 46 -8.92 -28.53 -5.11
N THR A 47 -8.81 -29.86 -5.30
CA THR A 47 -7.62 -30.65 -5.01
C THR A 47 -6.43 -30.17 -5.87
N ILE A 48 -6.60 -30.08 -7.20
CA ILE A 48 -5.52 -29.64 -8.09
C ILE A 48 -5.06 -28.21 -7.76
N ILE A 49 -6.00 -27.32 -7.44
CA ILE A 49 -5.65 -25.95 -7.03
C ILE A 49 -4.93 -25.94 -5.67
N GLN A 50 -5.31 -26.84 -4.77
CA GLN A 50 -4.63 -26.99 -3.48
C GLN A 50 -3.20 -27.51 -3.66
N ASP A 51 -2.99 -28.50 -4.54
CA ASP A 51 -1.66 -29.02 -4.90
C ASP A 51 -0.77 -27.92 -5.47
N TYR A 52 -1.31 -27.07 -6.35
CA TYR A 52 -0.57 -25.91 -6.88
C TYR A 52 -0.17 -24.93 -5.76
N LEU A 53 -1.06 -24.63 -4.81
CA LEU A 53 -0.72 -23.77 -3.68
C LEU A 53 0.36 -24.38 -2.77
N THR A 54 0.37 -25.71 -2.62
CA THR A 54 1.41 -26.45 -1.92
C THR A 54 2.74 -26.36 -2.67
N THR A 55 2.74 -26.61 -3.99
CA THR A 55 3.92 -26.44 -4.85
C THR A 55 4.50 -25.03 -4.75
N MET A 56 3.65 -24.00 -4.76
CA MET A 56 4.11 -22.61 -4.55
C MET A 56 4.82 -22.43 -3.20
N ALA A 57 4.34 -23.06 -2.14
CA ALA A 57 4.96 -22.99 -0.82
C ALA A 57 6.30 -23.74 -0.79
N ASP A 58 6.38 -24.91 -1.40
CA ASP A 58 7.59 -25.73 -1.51
C ASP A 58 8.68 -25.04 -2.35
N GLU A 59 8.29 -24.27 -3.36
CA GLU A 59 9.17 -23.37 -4.13
C GLU A 59 9.63 -22.13 -3.35
N GLY A 60 9.27 -22.00 -2.07
CA GLY A 60 9.69 -20.90 -1.22
C GLY A 60 8.87 -19.61 -1.39
N LYS A 61 7.69 -19.64 -2.02
CA LYS A 61 6.79 -18.49 -2.04
C LYS A 61 6.29 -18.20 -0.63
N SER A 62 6.23 -16.91 -0.28
CA SER A 62 5.76 -16.53 1.04
C SER A 62 4.29 -16.91 1.27
N ALA A 63 3.91 -17.19 2.53
CA ALA A 63 2.53 -17.44 2.92
C ALA A 63 1.57 -16.32 2.44
N SER A 64 2.02 -15.06 2.45
CA SER A 64 1.26 -13.93 1.92
C SER A 64 1.01 -14.04 0.40
N SER A 65 2.00 -14.55 -0.37
CA SER A 65 1.86 -14.79 -1.80
C SER A 65 0.85 -15.90 -2.07
N CYS A 66 0.89 -17.00 -1.33
CA CYS A 66 -0.08 -18.09 -1.44
C CYS A 66 -1.49 -17.63 -1.08
N HIS A 67 -1.65 -16.79 -0.04
CA HIS A 67 -2.93 -16.17 0.30
C HIS A 67 -3.48 -15.30 -0.83
N GLN A 68 -2.63 -14.48 -1.45
CA GLN A 68 -3.01 -13.64 -2.57
C GLN A 68 -3.42 -14.48 -3.79
N ALA A 69 -2.70 -15.54 -4.09
CA ALA A 69 -3.02 -16.47 -5.16
C ALA A 69 -4.38 -17.14 -4.90
N ALA A 70 -4.61 -17.71 -3.73
CA ALA A 70 -5.87 -18.33 -3.36
C ALA A 70 -7.06 -17.35 -3.43
N ALA A 71 -6.87 -16.10 -3.00
CA ALA A 71 -7.89 -15.06 -3.13
C ALA A 71 -8.21 -14.75 -4.60
N THR A 72 -7.17 -14.73 -5.46
CA THR A 72 -7.33 -14.58 -6.92
C THR A 72 -8.14 -15.73 -7.49
N PHE A 73 -7.79 -16.98 -7.15
CA PHE A 73 -8.47 -18.19 -7.64
C PHE A 73 -9.94 -18.19 -7.20
N ARG A 74 -10.24 -17.98 -5.91
CA ARG A 74 -11.62 -17.89 -5.43
C ARG A 74 -12.42 -16.79 -6.16
N SER A 75 -11.81 -15.66 -6.49
CA SER A 75 -12.45 -14.57 -7.23
C SER A 75 -12.73 -14.97 -8.68
N PHE A 76 -11.76 -15.62 -9.34
CA PHE A 76 -11.87 -16.09 -10.71
C PHE A 76 -12.95 -17.18 -10.87
N TYR A 77 -12.93 -18.20 -10.03
CA TYR A 77 -13.91 -19.29 -10.08
C TYR A 77 -15.32 -18.83 -9.70
N ARG A 78 -15.47 -17.86 -8.80
CA ARG A 78 -16.76 -17.22 -8.54
C ARG A 78 -17.30 -16.52 -9.79
N TRP A 79 -16.42 -15.86 -10.54
CA TRP A 79 -16.79 -15.22 -11.80
C TRP A 79 -17.16 -16.25 -12.87
N LEU A 80 -16.42 -17.36 -13.01
CA LEU A 80 -16.77 -18.45 -13.91
C LEU A 80 -18.17 -19.00 -13.61
N LYS A 81 -18.44 -19.29 -12.33
CA LYS A 81 -19.76 -19.77 -11.87
C LYS A 81 -20.87 -18.77 -12.22
N HIS A 82 -20.63 -17.49 -12.01
CA HIS A 82 -21.59 -16.44 -12.34
C HIS A 82 -21.87 -16.34 -13.85
N ASN A 83 -20.94 -16.75 -14.69
CA ASN A 83 -21.10 -16.82 -16.13
C ASN A 83 -21.61 -18.19 -16.63
N GLY A 84 -22.18 -19.02 -15.77
CA GLY A 84 -22.79 -20.30 -16.13
C GLY A 84 -21.82 -21.45 -16.39
N ILE A 85 -20.51 -21.27 -16.10
CA ILE A 85 -19.53 -22.35 -16.25
C ILE A 85 -19.60 -23.24 -15.01
N ASN A 86 -19.77 -24.55 -15.28
CA ASN A 86 -19.76 -25.54 -14.21
C ASN A 86 -18.35 -25.69 -13.65
N ILE A 87 -18.20 -25.53 -12.33
CA ILE A 87 -16.93 -25.60 -11.62
C ILE A 87 -17.07 -26.43 -10.34
N ASP A 88 -15.95 -26.93 -9.84
CA ASP A 88 -15.95 -27.54 -8.50
C ASP A 88 -16.34 -26.50 -7.42
N SER A 89 -17.43 -26.77 -6.73
CA SER A 89 -17.97 -25.90 -5.67
C SER A 89 -17.05 -25.81 -4.46
N ASN A 90 -16.13 -26.76 -4.26
CA ASN A 90 -15.21 -26.80 -3.13
C ASN A 90 -14.03 -25.83 -3.26
N ILE A 91 -13.81 -25.24 -4.44
CA ILE A 91 -12.76 -24.23 -4.64
C ILE A 91 -12.90 -23.04 -3.66
N ARG A 92 -14.08 -22.75 -3.17
CA ARG A 92 -14.30 -21.73 -2.13
C ARG A 92 -13.60 -22.03 -0.80
N TYR A 93 -13.30 -23.30 -0.53
CA TYR A 93 -12.72 -23.80 0.72
C TYR A 93 -11.23 -24.12 0.63
N ILE A 94 -10.56 -23.86 -0.52
CA ILE A 94 -9.11 -24.07 -0.63
C ILE A 94 -8.38 -23.40 0.53
N GLU A 95 -7.45 -24.12 1.12
CA GLU A 95 -6.73 -23.67 2.30
C GLU A 95 -5.46 -22.90 1.92
N THR A 96 -4.96 -22.12 2.84
CA THR A 96 -3.71 -21.37 2.68
C THR A 96 -2.88 -21.48 3.96
N PRO A 97 -1.55 -21.42 3.86
CA PRO A 97 -0.70 -21.43 5.05
C PRO A 97 -1.12 -20.33 6.02
N LYS A 98 -1.13 -20.62 7.31
CA LYS A 98 -1.44 -19.61 8.34
C LYS A 98 -0.45 -18.46 8.25
N LEU A 99 -0.96 -17.23 8.16
CA LEU A 99 -0.13 -16.04 8.25
C LEU A 99 0.32 -15.86 9.69
N ALA A 100 1.61 -15.94 9.93
CA ALA A 100 2.16 -15.53 11.22
C ALA A 100 1.84 -14.04 11.43
N LYS A 101 1.18 -13.73 12.55
CA LYS A 101 0.97 -12.33 12.98
C LYS A 101 2.33 -11.80 13.46
N ARG A 102 3.16 -11.33 12.54
CA ARG A 102 4.37 -10.58 12.89
C ARG A 102 3.98 -9.17 13.27
N LEU A 103 4.50 -8.66 14.37
CA LEU A 103 4.42 -7.25 14.66
C LEU A 103 5.11 -6.50 13.51
N PRO A 104 4.49 -5.45 12.98
CA PRO A 104 5.09 -4.67 11.91
C PRO A 104 6.45 -4.14 12.38
N ALA A 105 7.49 -4.35 11.60
CA ALA A 105 8.77 -3.72 11.86
C ALA A 105 8.61 -2.19 11.78
N THR A 106 9.31 -1.46 12.64
CA THR A 106 9.30 0.00 12.68
C THR A 106 10.73 0.50 12.69
N ILE A 107 10.93 1.72 12.18
CA ILE A 107 12.20 2.44 12.21
C ILE A 107 12.11 3.48 13.32
N ALA A 108 13.14 3.59 14.14
CA ALA A 108 13.20 4.62 15.16
C ALA A 108 13.21 6.03 14.54
N ASP A 109 12.55 6.98 15.17
CA ASP A 109 12.48 8.37 14.69
C ASP A 109 13.87 9.02 14.57
N SER A 110 14.78 8.69 15.50
CA SER A 110 16.17 9.12 15.48
C SER A 110 16.91 8.67 14.22
N ASP A 111 16.66 7.44 13.75
CA ASP A 111 17.34 6.89 12.57
C ASP A 111 16.77 7.48 11.28
N LEU A 112 15.45 7.66 11.22
CA LEU A 112 14.84 8.41 10.10
C LEU A 112 15.39 9.84 10.01
N LYS A 113 15.62 10.51 11.15
CA LYS A 113 16.25 11.84 11.17
C LYS A 113 17.68 11.80 10.61
N LYS A 114 18.51 10.81 10.94
CA LYS A 114 19.85 10.66 10.36
C LYS A 114 19.78 10.62 8.84
N VAL A 115 18.91 9.78 8.28
CA VAL A 115 18.71 9.69 6.81
C VAL A 115 18.25 11.02 6.21
N ILE A 116 17.28 11.68 6.83
CA ILE A 116 16.70 12.93 6.32
C ILE A 116 17.73 14.08 6.29
N TYR A 117 18.64 14.13 7.26
CA TYR A 117 19.65 15.20 7.36
C TYR A 117 20.98 14.86 6.70
N ASP A 118 21.17 13.64 6.21
CA ASP A 118 22.38 13.24 5.47
C ASP A 118 22.43 13.91 4.10
N LYS A 119 23.34 14.87 3.95
CA LYS A 119 23.53 15.63 2.70
C LYS A 119 24.11 14.80 1.55
N THR A 120 24.64 13.61 1.81
CA THR A 120 25.10 12.67 0.76
C THR A 120 23.93 11.98 0.04
N ILE A 121 22.74 12.05 0.60
CA ILE A 121 21.51 11.54 -0.02
C ILE A 121 20.86 12.68 -0.82
N GLU A 122 20.38 12.37 -2.02
CA GLU A 122 19.73 13.35 -2.89
C GLU A 122 18.56 14.07 -2.21
N GLY A 123 18.46 15.38 -2.44
CA GLY A 123 17.42 16.23 -1.84
C GLY A 123 16.00 15.75 -2.06
N PRO A 124 15.59 15.33 -3.28
CA PRO A 124 14.26 14.78 -3.53
C PRO A 124 13.98 13.51 -2.71
N VAL A 125 14.96 12.61 -2.56
CA VAL A 125 14.79 11.36 -1.78
C VAL A 125 14.60 11.68 -0.30
N ARG A 126 15.43 12.56 0.26
CA ARG A 126 15.27 13.03 1.66
C ARG A 126 13.93 13.69 1.88
N ALA A 127 13.46 14.47 0.91
CA ALA A 127 12.15 15.13 0.99
C ALA A 127 11.00 14.13 0.96
N MET A 128 11.06 13.07 0.13
CA MET A 128 10.06 11.99 0.12
C MET A 128 10.01 11.26 1.47
N ILE A 129 11.19 10.91 2.02
CA ILE A 129 11.30 10.24 3.33
C ILE A 129 10.73 11.14 4.44
N ALA A 130 11.10 12.42 4.48
CA ALA A 130 10.60 13.39 5.44
C ALA A 130 9.08 13.55 5.35
N LEU A 131 8.54 13.60 4.12
CA LEU A 131 7.12 13.72 3.86
C LEU A 131 6.36 12.50 4.40
N ILE A 132 6.79 11.28 4.07
CA ILE A 132 6.15 10.04 4.55
C ILE A 132 6.24 9.95 6.08
N ARG A 133 7.41 10.28 6.66
CA ARG A 133 7.62 10.30 8.11
C ARG A 133 6.67 11.25 8.83
N CYS A 134 6.42 12.44 8.27
CA CYS A 134 5.60 13.47 8.93
C CYS A 134 4.10 13.30 8.70
N THR A 135 3.68 12.69 7.61
CA THR A 135 2.28 12.67 7.17
C THR A 135 1.66 11.26 7.06
N GLY A 136 2.50 10.23 7.03
CA GLY A 136 2.08 8.86 6.81
C GLY A 136 1.55 8.57 5.40
N LEU A 137 1.87 9.39 4.39
CA LEU A 137 1.44 9.18 3.00
C LEU A 137 1.97 7.88 2.42
N ARG A 138 1.19 7.28 1.50
CA ARG A 138 1.68 6.17 0.66
C ARG A 138 2.66 6.71 -0.37
N ILE A 139 3.64 5.91 -0.80
CA ILE A 139 4.59 6.35 -1.84
C ILE A 139 3.86 6.79 -3.12
N SER A 140 2.83 6.09 -3.55
CA SER A 140 2.03 6.47 -4.73
C SER A 140 1.31 7.81 -4.54
N GLU A 141 0.88 8.14 -3.33
CA GLU A 141 0.29 9.44 -3.00
C GLU A 141 1.36 10.54 -3.06
N VAL A 142 2.57 10.27 -2.53
CA VAL A 142 3.71 11.21 -2.60
C VAL A 142 4.10 11.51 -4.05
N LEU A 143 4.17 10.49 -4.90
CA LEU A 143 4.53 10.64 -6.31
C LEU A 143 3.46 11.35 -7.14
N SER A 144 2.21 11.33 -6.70
CA SER A 144 1.11 12.04 -7.37
C SER A 144 0.91 13.48 -6.89
N LEU A 145 1.62 13.91 -5.82
CA LEU A 145 1.45 15.25 -5.25
C LEU A 145 1.84 16.35 -6.21
N ARG A 146 1.03 17.38 -6.25
CA ARG A 146 1.28 18.63 -6.96
C ARG A 146 1.52 19.79 -5.99
N MET A 147 2.20 20.83 -6.44
CA MET A 147 2.37 22.03 -5.62
C MET A 147 1.05 22.67 -5.24
N THR A 148 0.03 22.56 -6.10
CA THR A 148 -1.33 23.02 -5.84
C THR A 148 -2.06 22.28 -4.73
N ASP A 149 -1.59 21.07 -4.36
CA ASP A 149 -2.18 20.29 -3.29
C ASP A 149 -1.69 20.76 -1.89
N ILE A 150 -0.66 21.63 -1.85
CA ILE A 150 -0.04 22.11 -0.61
C ILE A 150 -0.54 23.50 -0.26
N ASN A 151 -1.23 23.60 0.87
CA ASN A 151 -1.59 24.89 1.45
C ASN A 151 -0.54 25.25 2.53
N LYS A 152 0.23 26.33 2.28
CA LYS A 152 1.33 26.78 3.16
C LYS A 152 0.82 27.54 4.40
N GLU A 153 -0.32 28.16 4.34
CA GLU A 153 -0.92 28.93 5.42
C GLU A 153 -1.50 27.98 6.49
N SER A 154 -2.37 27.06 6.05
CA SER A 154 -2.97 26.06 6.93
C SER A 154 -2.05 24.88 7.25
N LYS A 155 -0.87 24.78 6.61
CA LYS A 155 0.07 23.64 6.71
C LYS A 155 -0.61 22.31 6.44
N THR A 156 -1.44 22.27 5.39
CA THR A 156 -2.17 21.06 4.97
C THR A 156 -1.76 20.61 3.58
N ILE A 157 -1.91 19.32 3.34
CA ILE A 157 -1.74 18.71 2.03
C ILE A 157 -3.05 18.00 1.69
N HIS A 158 -3.64 18.34 0.55
CA HIS A 158 -4.78 17.65 0.00
C HIS A 158 -4.32 16.36 -0.68
N VAL A 159 -4.86 15.22 -0.26
CA VAL A 159 -4.50 13.90 -0.78
C VAL A 159 -5.71 13.28 -1.46
N ARG A 160 -5.57 13.04 -2.75
CA ARG A 160 -6.62 12.39 -3.54
C ARG A 160 -6.66 10.91 -3.24
N GLY A 161 -7.79 10.43 -2.75
CA GLY A 161 -8.02 9.04 -2.40
C GLY A 161 -8.65 8.24 -3.54
N LYS A 162 -8.54 6.91 -3.46
CA LYS A 162 -9.25 6.02 -4.36
C LYS A 162 -10.76 6.12 -4.13
N GLY A 163 -11.55 6.26 -5.21
CA GLY A 163 -13.01 6.35 -5.12
C GLY A 163 -13.53 7.68 -4.57
N SER A 164 -12.84 8.80 -4.86
CA SER A 164 -13.21 10.16 -4.44
C SER A 164 -13.25 10.37 -2.91
N LYS A 165 -12.48 9.59 -2.17
CA LYS A 165 -12.31 9.78 -0.72
C LYS A 165 -11.06 10.60 -0.46
N ASP A 166 -11.18 11.89 -0.72
CA ASP A 166 -10.09 12.83 -0.48
C ASP A 166 -9.93 13.08 1.02
N ARG A 167 -8.70 13.35 1.43
CA ARG A 167 -8.39 13.71 2.81
C ARG A 167 -7.33 14.81 2.87
N TYR A 168 -7.29 15.48 3.99
CA TYR A 168 -6.22 16.41 4.33
C TYR A 168 -5.27 15.74 5.34
N VAL A 169 -3.96 15.90 5.11
CA VAL A 169 -2.94 15.59 6.11
C VAL A 169 -2.21 16.86 6.50
N TYR A 170 -1.64 16.88 7.69
CA TYR A 170 -1.00 18.05 8.27
C TYR A 170 0.51 17.86 8.27
N TYR A 171 1.27 18.95 8.18
CA TYR A 171 2.72 18.88 8.24
C TYR A 171 3.30 19.95 9.15
N SER A 172 4.42 19.62 9.81
CA SER A 172 5.14 20.52 10.72
C SER A 172 6.05 21.48 9.96
N SER A 173 6.55 22.51 10.66
CA SER A 173 7.54 23.47 10.15
C SER A 173 8.81 22.79 9.62
N THR A 174 9.21 21.66 10.20
CA THR A 174 10.37 20.87 9.72
C THR A 174 10.22 20.46 8.26
N LEU A 175 9.03 20.05 7.84
CA LEU A 175 8.80 19.68 6.44
C LEU A 175 8.82 20.88 5.49
N LYS A 176 8.49 22.10 5.99
CA LYS A 176 8.53 23.33 5.21
C LYS A 176 9.90 23.56 4.57
N MET A 177 10.99 23.18 5.26
CA MET A 177 12.35 23.30 4.73
C MET A 177 12.57 22.45 3.48
N PHE A 178 11.98 21.26 3.42
CA PHE A 178 12.07 20.35 2.26
C PHE A 178 11.11 20.72 1.12
N LEU A 179 10.02 21.44 1.42
CA LEU A 179 9.05 21.88 0.42
C LEU A 179 9.40 23.24 -0.22
N ASN A 180 10.26 24.05 0.42
CA ASN A 180 10.61 25.40 -0.04
C ASN A 180 11.86 25.47 -0.93
N THR A 181 12.38 24.35 -1.43
CA THR A 181 13.54 24.38 -2.33
C THR A 181 13.18 25.03 -3.66
N ASN A 182 13.95 26.05 -4.07
CA ASN A 182 13.76 26.83 -5.31
C ASN A 182 13.86 25.99 -6.61
N THR A 183 14.21 24.71 -6.49
CA THR A 183 14.39 23.76 -7.59
C THR A 183 13.08 23.04 -7.97
N ARG A 184 11.98 23.27 -7.28
CA ARG A 184 10.70 22.62 -7.57
C ARG A 184 9.84 23.44 -8.53
N PRO A 185 9.11 22.77 -9.44
CA PRO A 185 8.19 23.49 -10.34
C PRO A 185 7.15 24.24 -9.50
N LYS A 186 6.84 25.48 -9.90
CA LYS A 186 5.77 26.26 -9.26
C LYS A 186 4.41 25.58 -9.39
N GLU A 187 4.22 24.85 -10.48
CA GLU A 187 3.05 24.04 -10.80
C GLU A 187 3.52 22.67 -11.28
N GLY A 188 2.68 21.62 -11.08
CA GLY A 188 2.99 20.27 -11.53
C GLY A 188 3.37 19.30 -10.41
N ILE A 189 3.81 18.11 -10.81
CA ILE A 189 4.19 17.01 -9.90
C ILE A 189 5.48 17.35 -9.16
N ILE A 190 5.47 17.18 -7.83
CA ILE A 190 6.60 17.53 -6.97
C ILE A 190 7.78 16.57 -7.14
N PHE A 191 7.47 15.29 -7.32
CA PHE A 191 8.44 14.20 -7.45
C PHE A 191 8.20 13.44 -8.76
N PRO A 192 8.78 13.90 -9.89
CA PRO A 192 8.58 13.28 -11.21
C PRO A 192 9.45 12.02 -11.35
N LEU A 193 9.19 11.01 -10.53
CA LEU A 193 9.87 9.72 -10.50
C LEU A 193 8.86 8.60 -10.75
N GLU A 194 9.34 7.52 -11.36
CA GLU A 194 8.58 6.29 -11.46
C GLU A 194 8.51 5.56 -10.10
N ASP A 195 7.41 4.84 -9.84
CA ASP A 195 7.17 4.16 -8.55
C ASP A 195 8.32 3.19 -8.18
N ARG A 196 8.85 2.47 -9.16
CA ARG A 196 9.97 1.54 -8.94
C ARG A 196 11.25 2.27 -8.57
N GLU A 197 11.57 3.34 -9.26
CA GLU A 197 12.75 4.17 -9.03
C GLU A 197 12.70 4.82 -7.64
N ALA A 198 11.58 5.44 -7.29
CA ALA A 198 11.39 6.06 -5.99
C ALA A 198 11.51 5.05 -4.83
N ARG A 199 10.97 3.83 -4.98
CA ARG A 199 11.11 2.77 -3.98
C ARG A 199 12.54 2.31 -3.82
N TYR A 200 13.26 2.16 -4.94
CA TYR A 200 14.68 1.80 -4.91
C TYR A 200 15.52 2.88 -4.23
N ALA A 201 15.35 4.14 -4.61
CA ALA A 201 16.08 5.27 -4.02
C ALA A 201 15.80 5.42 -2.50
N ILE A 202 14.55 5.22 -2.07
CA ILE A 202 14.22 5.23 -0.63
C ILE A 202 14.87 4.05 0.09
N HIS A 203 14.85 2.85 -0.48
CA HIS A 203 15.51 1.68 0.10
C HIS A 203 16.99 1.90 0.27
N GLU A 204 17.68 2.37 -0.77
CA GLU A 204 19.10 2.66 -0.76
C GLU A 204 19.46 3.74 0.29
N ALA A 205 18.67 4.81 0.34
CA ALA A 205 18.88 5.88 1.32
C ALA A 205 18.74 5.38 2.78
N LEU A 206 17.73 4.53 3.04
CA LEU A 206 17.55 3.94 4.37
C LEU A 206 18.69 2.98 4.73
N SER A 207 19.17 2.17 3.80
CA SER A 207 20.23 1.18 4.00
C SER A 207 21.58 1.79 4.38
N LYS A 208 21.79 3.08 4.13
CA LYS A 208 23.02 3.79 4.56
C LYS A 208 23.11 3.96 6.08
N HIS A 209 22.00 3.95 6.78
CA HIS A 209 21.92 4.26 8.21
C HIS A 209 21.21 3.21 9.06
N ILE A 210 20.53 2.26 8.42
CA ILE A 210 19.63 1.33 9.10
C ILE A 210 19.87 -0.08 8.55
N ASP A 211 20.23 -0.99 9.44
CA ASP A 211 20.32 -2.41 9.11
C ASP A 211 18.93 -3.04 9.07
N GLY A 212 18.65 -3.85 8.05
CA GLY A 212 17.39 -4.60 7.97
C GLY A 212 16.97 -4.97 6.55
N GLN A 213 16.25 -6.08 6.42
CA GLN A 213 15.86 -6.63 5.12
C GLN A 213 14.59 -6.01 4.51
N GLN A 214 13.80 -5.24 5.26
CA GLN A 214 12.49 -4.75 4.83
C GLN A 214 12.39 -3.22 4.75
N LEU A 215 13.50 -2.54 4.49
CA LEU A 215 13.52 -1.09 4.40
C LEU A 215 12.71 -0.61 3.18
N SER A 216 11.67 0.17 3.42
CA SER A 216 10.76 0.64 2.38
C SER A 216 9.95 1.86 2.82
N ALA A 217 9.35 2.56 1.87
CA ALA A 217 8.40 3.64 2.15
C ALA A 217 7.24 3.19 3.05
N HIS A 218 6.83 1.91 2.95
CA HIS A 218 5.74 1.38 3.75
C HIS A 218 6.11 1.24 5.24
N ILE A 219 7.35 0.87 5.54
CA ILE A 219 7.84 0.79 6.92
C ILE A 219 7.93 2.17 7.57
N ILE A 220 8.32 3.22 6.82
CA ILE A 220 8.31 4.61 7.31
C ILE A 220 6.89 5.02 7.71
N ARG A 221 5.91 4.71 6.86
CA ARG A 221 4.49 4.98 7.15
C ARG A 221 4.00 4.17 8.36
N HIS A 222 4.44 2.93 8.53
CA HIS A 222 4.15 2.13 9.73
C HIS A 222 4.74 2.76 11.00
N SER A 223 5.98 3.24 10.90
CA SER A 223 6.66 3.95 12.00
C SER A 223 5.90 5.22 12.40
N PHE A 224 5.39 5.99 11.44
CA PHE A 224 4.52 7.14 11.70
C PHE A 224 3.29 6.74 12.53
N ALA A 225 2.55 5.72 12.11
CA ALA A 225 1.36 5.27 12.82
C ALA A 225 1.67 4.78 14.24
N THR A 226 2.74 4.00 14.39
CA THR A 226 3.19 3.47 15.69
C THR A 226 3.66 4.58 16.61
N GLU A 227 4.38 5.57 16.09
CA GLU A 227 4.85 6.71 16.88
C GLU A 227 3.69 7.59 17.35
N MET A 228 2.67 7.82 16.50
CA MET A 228 1.45 8.51 16.91
C MET A 228 0.73 7.75 18.04
N LEU A 229 0.55 6.44 17.91
CA LEU A 229 -0.07 5.61 18.96
C LEU A 229 0.74 5.67 20.27
N ARG A 230 2.07 5.55 20.16
CA ARG A 230 2.97 5.63 21.34
C ARG A 230 2.87 6.97 22.06
N LYS A 231 2.62 8.05 21.31
CA LYS A 231 2.40 9.39 21.85
C LYS A 231 0.96 9.64 22.31
N GLY A 232 0.09 8.63 22.27
CA GLY A 232 -1.27 8.71 22.79
C GLY A 232 -2.31 9.24 21.80
N ALA A 233 -1.98 9.35 20.50
CA ALA A 233 -2.97 9.74 19.50
C ALA A 233 -4.09 8.70 19.39
N LYS A 234 -5.31 9.17 19.17
CA LYS A 234 -6.47 8.29 19.00
C LYS A 234 -6.33 7.45 17.72
N LEU A 235 -6.68 6.17 17.80
CA LEU A 235 -6.63 5.27 16.64
C LEU A 235 -7.48 5.80 15.48
N THR A 236 -8.60 6.44 15.76
CA THR A 236 -9.50 7.06 14.78
C THR A 236 -8.81 8.19 14.00
N THR A 237 -8.02 9.03 14.67
CA THR A 237 -7.22 10.10 14.06
C THR A 237 -6.17 9.50 13.12
N ILE A 238 -5.45 8.48 13.59
CA ILE A 238 -4.42 7.80 12.78
C ILE A 238 -5.04 7.17 11.52
N GLN A 239 -6.19 6.50 11.66
CA GLN A 239 -6.91 5.90 10.54
C GLN A 239 -7.37 6.93 9.52
N ALA A 240 -7.89 8.07 9.98
CA ALA A 240 -8.30 9.17 9.11
C ALA A 240 -7.11 9.74 8.33
N LEU A 241 -5.98 10.00 8.99
CA LEU A 241 -4.76 10.49 8.35
C LEU A 241 -4.19 9.50 7.34
N LEU A 242 -4.20 8.20 7.67
CA LEU A 242 -3.70 7.16 6.78
C LEU A 242 -4.65 6.83 5.62
N GLY A 243 -5.93 7.14 5.71
CA GLY A 243 -6.93 6.80 4.69
C GLY A 243 -7.05 5.28 4.50
N HIS A 244 -7.26 4.53 5.58
CA HIS A 244 -7.48 3.08 5.53
C HIS A 244 -8.92 2.77 5.15
N GLU A 245 -9.13 2.10 4.01
CA GLU A 245 -10.47 1.76 3.47
C GLU A 245 -11.23 0.68 4.27
N SER A 246 -10.57 -0.07 5.14
CA SER A 246 -11.21 -1.22 5.79
C SER A 246 -11.64 -0.95 7.21
N LEU A 247 -12.77 -0.29 7.34
CA LEU A 247 -13.61 -0.45 8.52
C LEU A 247 -15.07 -0.49 8.06
N LYS A 248 -15.68 -1.63 8.15
CA LYS A 248 -17.16 -1.83 8.11
C LYS A 248 -17.91 -1.08 9.23
N THR A 249 -17.22 -0.18 9.92
CA THR A 249 -17.70 0.63 11.03
C THR A 249 -17.51 2.14 10.81
N THR A 250 -17.24 2.55 9.58
CA THR A 250 -16.92 3.96 9.24
C THR A 250 -18.11 4.90 9.43
N GLU A 251 -19.32 4.41 9.43
CA GLU A 251 -20.52 5.25 9.72
C GLU A 251 -20.51 5.85 11.12
N ARG A 252 -19.85 5.22 12.09
CA ARG A 252 -19.76 5.72 13.47
C ARG A 252 -18.68 6.79 13.66
N TYR A 253 -17.73 6.93 12.72
CA TYR A 253 -16.57 7.82 12.83
C TYR A 253 -16.61 9.03 11.88
N LEU A 254 -17.69 9.21 11.14
CA LEU A 254 -17.94 10.40 10.31
C LEU A 254 -18.09 11.70 11.12
N ALA A 255 -18.07 11.61 12.46
CA ALA A 255 -18.20 12.74 13.37
C ALA A 255 -16.87 13.33 13.89
N ILE A 256 -15.70 12.84 13.42
CA ILE A 256 -14.44 13.48 13.78
C ILE A 256 -14.29 14.73 12.92
N SER A 257 -14.36 15.90 13.55
CA SER A 257 -14.17 17.17 12.85
C SER A 257 -12.73 17.27 12.33
N SER A 258 -12.54 18.03 11.25
CA SER A 258 -11.20 18.31 10.74
C SER A 258 -10.30 18.99 11.80
N ASN A 259 -10.91 19.72 12.74
CA ASN A 259 -10.20 20.36 13.84
C ASN A 259 -9.69 19.34 14.86
N ASP A 260 -10.50 18.33 15.22
CA ASP A 260 -10.08 17.28 16.17
C ASP A 260 -8.88 16.48 15.61
N ILE A 261 -8.89 16.19 14.30
CA ILE A 261 -7.78 15.50 13.63
C ILE A 261 -6.52 16.36 13.65
N ARG A 262 -6.65 17.64 13.35
CA ARG A 262 -5.55 18.60 13.34
C ARG A 262 -4.93 18.77 14.72
N ASP A 263 -5.74 19.00 15.73
CA ASP A 263 -5.27 19.27 17.08
C ASP A 263 -4.59 18.03 17.69
N ASP A 264 -5.12 16.83 17.43
CA ASP A 264 -4.50 15.58 17.84
C ASP A 264 -3.16 15.33 17.09
N TYR A 265 -3.07 15.71 15.82
CA TYR A 265 -1.80 15.66 15.07
C TYR A 265 -0.74 16.57 15.69
N TYR A 266 -1.06 17.85 15.94
CA TYR A 266 -0.08 18.80 16.48
C TYR A 266 0.31 18.48 17.92
N LYS A 267 -0.61 17.99 18.73
CA LYS A 267 -0.33 17.53 20.08
C LYS A 267 0.70 16.41 20.15
N HIS A 268 0.72 15.50 19.16
CA HIS A 268 1.47 14.26 19.24
C HIS A 268 2.67 14.15 18.29
N LEU A 269 2.81 15.01 17.29
CA LEU A 269 3.90 14.91 16.29
C LEU A 269 4.59 16.22 15.91
N ALA A 270 4.00 17.35 16.16
CA ALA A 270 4.50 18.63 15.66
C ALA A 270 5.34 19.43 16.67
N SER A 271 5.64 18.85 17.84
CA SER A 271 6.58 19.40 18.82
C SER A 271 8.04 19.11 18.47
#